data_19497b74f9d18680a22d2ce9adcbc6ea
#
_entry.id   19497b74f9d18680a22d2ce9adcbc6ea
#
_cell.length_a   1.000
_cell.length_b   1.000
_cell.length_c   1.000
_cell.angle_alpha   90.00
_cell.angle_beta   90.00
_cell.angle_gamma   90.00
#
_symmetry.space_group_name_H-M   'P 1'
#
loop_
_entity.id
_entity.type
_entity.pdbx_description
1 polymer ?
#
loop_
_entity_poly.entity_id
_entity_poly.type
_entity_poly.pdbx_seq_one_letter_code
_entity_poly.pdbx_strand_id
1 'polypeptide(L)'
;ASSTAIYGTRGSNVLILVTTKKGTRDGQIHTSYMGTVSASVANHELDMLTAKQYRALRIPGGYGNDLGGNDDWLDAVTRTGWMHQHTLSLSGGNNKNNYRVSIDYRKAEGVDLYSSREEYGGRAGIQQTTRNGLFTFTANVAPRLIKRKNSSWDVFRNTLEINPTTPIMDVDNPGQYTAITGQAAGYNPVELINLEDNTSETKLLDYDATAKLNLLPLLWKDSENGQILNTQITFAGHESSNFDSWFRPSTSTLAIAQGYSGEGSRKYAKQSQRILEWLTNYNGSFCGHNVKAMVGNSYQYTKDQNLSGENKDFI
;
A
#
# COMPACT_ATOMS: atom_id res chain seq x y z
N ALA A 1 -1.69 13.38 -28.81
CA ALA A 1 -0.22 13.44 -29.00
C ALA A 1 0.44 14.69 -28.37
N SER A 2 -0.25 15.84 -28.27
CA SER A 2 0.35 17.06 -27.72
C SER A 2 0.44 17.10 -26.18
N SER A 3 -0.39 16.38 -25.46
CA SER A 3 -0.38 16.36 -23.98
C SER A 3 0.79 15.57 -23.39
N THR A 4 1.34 14.60 -24.12
CA THR A 4 2.49 13.79 -23.68
C THR A 4 3.84 14.49 -23.89
N ALA A 5 3.92 15.43 -24.83
CA ALA A 5 5.14 16.20 -25.11
C ALA A 5 5.64 17.02 -23.90
N ILE A 6 4.72 17.44 -23.03
CA ILE A 6 5.00 18.19 -21.81
C ILE A 6 5.82 17.38 -20.79
N TYR A 7 5.61 16.07 -20.78
CA TYR A 7 6.21 15.16 -19.79
C TYR A 7 7.46 14.44 -20.30
N GLY A 8 7.92 14.78 -21.53
CA GLY A 8 9.12 14.23 -22.16
C GLY A 8 9.09 12.70 -22.22
N THR A 9 10.23 12.06 -21.96
CA THR A 9 10.36 10.60 -21.98
C THR A 9 9.45 9.88 -20.98
N ARG A 10 8.97 10.54 -19.91
CA ARG A 10 8.03 9.97 -18.94
C ARG A 10 6.63 9.76 -19.52
N GLY A 11 6.24 10.53 -20.52
CA GLY A 11 4.94 10.42 -21.18
C GLY A 11 4.91 9.50 -22.40
N SER A 12 6.00 8.77 -22.69
CA SER A 12 6.13 7.99 -23.93
C SER A 12 5.16 6.82 -24.04
N ASN A 13 4.77 6.21 -22.93
CA ASN A 13 3.88 5.03 -22.95
C ASN A 13 2.44 5.40 -22.56
N VAL A 14 2.21 5.83 -21.34
CA VAL A 14 0.89 6.24 -20.81
C VAL A 14 1.09 7.34 -19.77
N LEU A 15 0.18 8.32 -19.78
CA LEU A 15 0.11 9.37 -18.76
C LEU A 15 -1.22 9.25 -18.01
N ILE A 16 -1.14 9.06 -16.69
CA ILE A 16 -2.29 9.13 -15.79
C ILE A 16 -2.18 10.43 -15.00
N LEU A 17 -3.08 11.37 -15.28
CA LEU A 17 -3.16 12.63 -14.54
C LEU A 17 -4.14 12.50 -13.38
N VAL A 18 -3.62 12.57 -12.15
CA VAL A 18 -4.43 12.54 -10.92
C VAL A 18 -4.56 13.96 -10.38
N THR A 19 -5.81 14.46 -10.31
CA THR A 19 -6.10 15.75 -9.69
C THR A 19 -6.74 15.51 -8.33
N THR A 20 -6.10 15.97 -7.27
CA THR A 20 -6.64 15.86 -5.90
C THR A 20 -7.76 16.86 -5.66
N LYS A 21 -8.69 16.52 -4.75
CA LYS A 21 -9.75 17.43 -4.31
C LYS A 21 -9.14 18.65 -3.63
N LYS A 22 -9.53 19.83 -4.06
CA LYS A 22 -9.16 21.12 -3.45
C LYS A 22 -10.16 21.52 -2.37
N GLY A 23 -9.85 22.58 -1.61
CA GLY A 23 -10.78 23.23 -0.70
C GLY A 23 -11.99 23.81 -1.43
N THR A 24 -13.12 23.94 -0.74
CA THR A 24 -14.32 24.63 -1.24
C THR A 24 -14.06 26.13 -1.41
N ARG A 25 -14.87 26.79 -2.23
CA ARG A 25 -14.66 28.19 -2.61
C ARG A 25 -15.88 29.09 -2.35
N ASP A 26 -16.87 28.58 -1.63
CA ASP A 26 -18.15 29.22 -1.36
C ASP A 26 -18.18 30.07 -0.08
N GLY A 27 -17.05 30.22 0.58
CA GLY A 27 -16.93 30.96 1.82
C GLY A 27 -17.37 30.19 3.07
N GLN A 28 -17.79 28.93 2.92
CA GLN A 28 -18.27 28.10 4.00
C GLN A 28 -17.26 27.02 4.40
N ILE A 29 -17.40 26.53 5.61
CA ILE A 29 -16.65 25.38 6.11
C ILE A 29 -17.49 24.13 5.92
N HIS A 30 -16.95 23.15 5.22
CA HIS A 30 -17.57 21.86 4.97
C HIS A 30 -16.84 20.77 5.72
N THR A 31 -17.60 20.04 6.52
CA THR A 31 -17.10 18.83 7.20
C THR A 31 -17.77 17.62 6.57
N SER A 32 -17.01 16.60 6.24
CA SER A 32 -17.56 15.34 5.74
C SER A 32 -16.92 14.14 6.43
N TYR A 33 -17.75 13.17 6.75
CA TYR A 33 -17.33 11.87 7.25
C TYR A 33 -17.80 10.79 6.29
N MET A 34 -16.93 9.82 6.04
CA MET A 34 -17.24 8.63 5.27
C MET A 34 -16.75 7.40 6.04
N GLY A 35 -17.65 6.46 6.28
CA GLY A 35 -17.37 5.16 6.87
C GLY A 35 -17.70 4.04 5.88
N THR A 36 -16.86 3.01 5.82
CA THR A 36 -17.07 1.81 5.02
C THR A 36 -16.75 0.59 5.88
N VAL A 37 -17.60 -0.42 5.82
CA VAL A 37 -17.38 -1.74 6.43
C VAL A 37 -17.58 -2.80 5.37
N SER A 38 -16.71 -3.79 5.32
CA SER A 38 -16.87 -4.95 4.43
C SER A 38 -16.38 -6.22 5.10
N ALA A 39 -16.92 -7.35 4.67
CA ALA A 39 -16.51 -8.69 5.05
C ALA A 39 -15.99 -9.43 3.82
N SER A 40 -14.90 -10.17 4.00
CA SER A 40 -14.32 -11.05 2.98
C SER A 40 -14.38 -12.48 3.48
N VAL A 41 -14.99 -13.35 2.71
CA VAL A 41 -15.12 -14.78 3.03
C VAL A 41 -14.30 -15.55 2.01
N ALA A 42 -13.52 -16.53 2.48
CA ALA A 42 -12.82 -17.44 1.57
C ALA A 42 -13.84 -18.24 0.77
N ASN A 43 -13.73 -18.22 -0.55
CA ASN A 43 -14.53 -19.05 -1.44
C ASN A 43 -13.81 -20.40 -1.62
N HIS A 44 -14.43 -21.49 -1.17
CA HIS A 44 -13.89 -22.84 -1.28
C HIS A 44 -14.44 -23.51 -2.55
N GLU A 45 -13.78 -23.29 -3.68
CA GLU A 45 -14.15 -23.93 -4.95
C GLU A 45 -13.54 -25.34 -5.11
N LEU A 46 -12.59 -25.72 -4.24
CA LEU A 46 -11.93 -27.03 -4.29
C LEU A 46 -12.53 -27.94 -3.25
N ASP A 47 -13.16 -29.02 -3.72
CA ASP A 47 -13.61 -30.12 -2.87
C ASP A 47 -12.42 -30.98 -2.46
N MET A 48 -11.91 -30.75 -1.25
CA MET A 48 -10.85 -31.55 -0.66
C MET A 48 -11.43 -32.78 0.03
N LEU A 49 -10.69 -33.89 0.03
CA LEU A 49 -11.09 -35.09 0.77
C LEU A 49 -11.04 -34.79 2.27
N THR A 50 -12.14 -35.03 2.95
CA THR A 50 -12.14 -35.09 4.43
C THR A 50 -11.35 -36.31 4.92
N ALA A 51 -10.90 -36.29 6.18
CA ALA A 51 -10.20 -37.42 6.77
C ALA A 51 -11.01 -38.73 6.64
N LYS A 52 -12.34 -38.66 6.81
CA LYS A 52 -13.27 -39.80 6.64
C LYS A 52 -13.25 -40.33 5.20
N GLN A 53 -13.34 -39.46 4.21
CA GLN A 53 -13.30 -39.85 2.79
C GLN A 53 -11.93 -40.39 2.40
N TYR A 54 -10.86 -39.80 2.92
CA TYR A 54 -9.49 -40.29 2.67
C TYR A 54 -9.31 -41.71 3.22
N ARG A 55 -9.75 -42.00 4.43
CA ARG A 55 -9.75 -43.36 5.02
C ARG A 55 -10.54 -44.35 4.18
N ALA A 56 -11.69 -43.93 3.65
CA ALA A 56 -12.55 -44.83 2.87
C ALA A 56 -12.04 -45.08 1.44
N LEU A 57 -11.41 -44.10 0.83
CA LEU A 57 -11.07 -44.14 -0.59
C LEU A 57 -9.58 -44.43 -0.89
N ARG A 58 -8.68 -43.91 -0.05
CA ARG A 58 -7.23 -43.93 -0.31
C ARG A 58 -6.50 -45.06 0.41
N ILE A 59 -6.84 -45.26 1.70
CA ILE A 59 -6.17 -46.27 2.53
C ILE A 59 -6.38 -47.71 2.03
N PRO A 60 -7.59 -48.16 1.66
CA PRO A 60 -7.78 -49.51 1.12
C PRO A 60 -7.05 -49.79 -0.20
N GLY A 61 -6.82 -48.72 -0.98
CA GLY A 61 -6.05 -48.81 -2.25
C GLY A 61 -4.54 -48.77 -2.08
N GLY A 62 -4.02 -48.62 -0.85
CA GLY A 62 -2.58 -48.50 -0.58
C GLY A 62 -1.99 -47.15 -0.96
N TYR A 63 -2.82 -46.11 -1.13
CA TYR A 63 -2.39 -44.77 -1.55
C TYR A 63 -2.24 -43.80 -0.38
N GLY A 64 -1.59 -44.16 0.69
CA GLY A 64 -1.27 -43.34 1.85
C GLY A 64 -1.52 -44.02 3.17
N ASN A 65 -1.20 -43.33 4.25
CA ASN A 65 -1.33 -43.84 5.64
C ASN A 65 -2.40 -43.04 6.38
N ASP A 66 -3.07 -43.72 7.31
CA ASP A 66 -3.91 -43.07 8.32
C ASP A 66 -3.01 -42.60 9.46
N LEU A 67 -3.01 -41.30 9.72
CA LEU A 67 -2.21 -40.66 10.76
C LEU A 67 -3.03 -40.29 12.01
N GLY A 68 -4.29 -40.75 12.07
CA GLY A 68 -5.14 -40.67 13.25
C GLY A 68 -5.93 -39.35 13.43
N GLY A 69 -5.55 -38.28 12.76
CA GLY A 69 -6.22 -36.98 12.88
C GLY A 69 -7.56 -36.91 12.14
N ASN A 70 -8.34 -35.89 12.44
CA ASN A 70 -9.62 -35.59 11.78
C ASN A 70 -9.91 -34.09 11.72
N ASP A 71 -8.85 -33.30 11.70
CA ASP A 71 -8.93 -31.83 11.67
C ASP A 71 -9.33 -31.30 10.30
N ASP A 72 -10.10 -30.24 10.29
CA ASP A 72 -10.33 -29.44 9.07
C ASP A 72 -9.21 -28.40 8.94
N TRP A 73 -8.24 -28.73 8.14
CA TRP A 73 -7.05 -27.91 7.94
C TRP A 73 -7.35 -26.54 7.32
N LEU A 74 -8.38 -26.46 6.46
CA LEU A 74 -8.73 -25.22 5.80
C LEU A 74 -9.46 -24.28 6.77
N ASP A 75 -10.39 -24.81 7.56
CA ASP A 75 -11.07 -24.06 8.63
C ASP A 75 -10.07 -23.57 9.68
N ALA A 76 -9.09 -24.41 10.02
CA ALA A 76 -8.04 -24.08 11.00
C ALA A 76 -7.11 -22.92 10.60
N VAL A 77 -7.07 -22.53 9.34
CA VAL A 77 -6.21 -21.43 8.85
C VAL A 77 -6.98 -20.26 8.28
N THR A 78 -8.32 -20.35 8.18
CA THR A 78 -9.16 -19.32 7.57
C THR A 78 -10.11 -18.65 8.55
N ARG A 79 -10.57 -17.48 8.19
CA ARG A 79 -11.61 -16.72 8.90
C ARG A 79 -12.40 -15.85 7.92
N THR A 80 -13.52 -15.31 8.39
CA THR A 80 -14.11 -14.14 7.76
C THR A 80 -13.28 -12.91 8.09
N GLY A 81 -12.64 -12.31 7.09
CA GLY A 81 -11.84 -11.09 7.23
C GLY A 81 -12.74 -9.86 7.25
N TRP A 82 -12.60 -9.02 8.26
CA TRP A 82 -13.34 -7.76 8.36
C TRP A 82 -12.46 -6.58 7.96
N MET A 83 -13.06 -5.64 7.24
CA MET A 83 -12.42 -4.36 6.93
C MET A 83 -13.34 -3.21 7.35
N HIS A 84 -12.78 -2.21 7.99
CA HIS A 84 -13.44 -0.93 8.20
C HIS A 84 -12.49 0.22 7.83
N GLN A 85 -13.07 1.27 7.28
CA GLN A 85 -12.36 2.48 6.90
C GLN A 85 -13.18 3.70 7.32
N HIS A 86 -12.50 4.70 7.85
CA HIS A 86 -13.08 5.97 8.29
C HIS A 86 -12.26 7.11 7.71
N THR A 87 -12.95 8.08 7.12
CA THR A 87 -12.31 9.29 6.60
C THR A 87 -13.10 10.50 7.10
N LEU A 88 -12.41 11.38 7.79
CA LEU A 88 -12.93 12.69 8.20
C LEU A 88 -12.22 13.77 7.39
N SER A 89 -12.96 14.68 6.79
CA SER A 89 -12.37 15.80 6.07
C SER A 89 -13.06 17.11 6.35
N LEU A 90 -12.24 18.15 6.40
CA LEU A 90 -12.61 19.54 6.57
C LEU A 90 -12.10 20.33 5.37
N SER A 91 -12.95 21.16 4.77
CA SER A 91 -12.56 22.05 3.69
C SER A 91 -13.29 23.37 3.79
N GLY A 92 -12.65 24.43 3.33
CA GLY A 92 -13.24 25.75 3.34
C GLY A 92 -12.43 26.73 2.50
N GLY A 93 -12.94 27.93 2.38
CA GLY A 93 -12.25 29.02 1.72
C GLY A 93 -13.11 29.77 0.73
N ASN A 94 -12.46 30.57 -0.10
CA ASN A 94 -13.06 31.37 -1.14
C ASN A 94 -12.26 31.24 -2.45
N ASN A 95 -12.58 32.01 -3.48
CA ASN A 95 -11.90 31.94 -4.78
C ASN A 95 -10.39 32.24 -4.73
N LYS A 96 -9.92 32.94 -3.69
CA LYS A 96 -8.50 33.28 -3.55
C LYS A 96 -7.77 32.37 -2.55
N ASN A 97 -8.44 32.00 -1.48
CA ASN A 97 -7.85 31.25 -0.38
C ASN A 97 -8.72 30.04 -0.08
N ASN A 98 -8.19 28.84 -0.21
CA ASN A 98 -8.89 27.63 0.16
C ASN A 98 -7.96 26.63 0.81
N TYR A 99 -8.54 25.78 1.64
CA TYR A 99 -7.84 24.71 2.33
C TYR A 99 -8.67 23.45 2.40
N ARG A 100 -7.98 22.33 2.50
CA ARG A 100 -8.57 21.02 2.77
C ARG A 100 -7.65 20.24 3.69
N VAL A 101 -8.21 19.66 4.74
CA VAL A 101 -7.53 18.73 5.63
C VAL A 101 -8.36 17.45 5.69
N SER A 102 -7.73 16.31 5.69
CA SER A 102 -8.39 15.03 5.92
C SER A 102 -7.49 14.09 6.71
N ILE A 103 -8.12 13.25 7.52
CA ILE A 103 -7.50 12.12 8.19
C ILE A 103 -8.25 10.86 7.82
N ASP A 104 -7.54 9.77 7.62
CA ASP A 104 -8.12 8.49 7.32
C ASP A 104 -7.48 7.39 8.16
N TYR A 105 -8.31 6.44 8.57
CA TYR A 105 -7.94 5.22 9.23
C TYR A 105 -8.58 4.03 8.52
N ARG A 106 -7.82 2.98 8.29
CA ARG A 106 -8.30 1.73 7.73
C ARG A 106 -7.67 0.56 8.46
N LYS A 107 -8.50 -0.41 8.85
CA LYS A 107 -8.05 -1.73 9.30
C LYS A 107 -8.72 -2.79 8.45
N ALA A 108 -7.93 -3.72 7.92
CA ALA A 108 -8.40 -4.85 7.13
C ALA A 108 -7.73 -6.13 7.63
N GLU A 109 -8.51 -7.17 7.81
CA GLU A 109 -8.06 -8.52 8.10
C GLU A 109 -8.16 -9.35 6.84
N GLY A 110 -7.19 -10.25 6.61
CA GLY A 110 -7.25 -11.22 5.53
C GLY A 110 -8.17 -12.38 5.85
N VAL A 111 -8.43 -13.20 4.85
CA VAL A 111 -9.19 -14.45 5.00
C VAL A 111 -8.39 -15.53 5.71
N ASP A 112 -7.08 -15.42 5.80
CA ASP A 112 -6.25 -16.21 6.70
C ASP A 112 -6.23 -15.61 8.11
N LEU A 113 -5.95 -16.43 9.12
CA LEU A 113 -6.00 -16.02 10.52
C LEU A 113 -4.92 -14.98 10.92
N TYR A 114 -3.85 -14.84 10.14
CA TYR A 114 -2.71 -14.00 10.51
C TYR A 114 -2.67 -12.67 9.78
N SER A 115 -2.95 -12.66 8.47
CA SER A 115 -2.73 -11.44 7.68
C SER A 115 -3.66 -10.30 8.09
N SER A 116 -3.07 -9.12 8.18
CA SER A 116 -3.81 -7.89 8.47
C SER A 116 -3.07 -6.68 7.92
N ARG A 117 -3.82 -5.61 7.71
CA ARG A 117 -3.30 -4.31 7.27
C ARG A 117 -3.97 -3.19 8.05
N GLU A 118 -3.17 -2.32 8.62
CA GLU A 118 -3.63 -1.14 9.34
C GLU A 118 -2.98 0.10 8.75
N GLU A 119 -3.78 1.11 8.43
CA GLU A 119 -3.33 2.32 7.76
C GLU A 119 -3.83 3.55 8.52
N TYR A 120 -2.92 4.50 8.72
CA TYR A 120 -3.18 5.83 9.24
C TYR A 120 -2.72 6.83 8.20
N GLY A 121 -3.62 7.64 7.70
CA GLY A 121 -3.33 8.64 6.68
C GLY A 121 -3.76 10.04 7.12
N GLY A 122 -3.04 11.02 6.63
CA GLY A 122 -3.39 12.40 6.73
C GLY A 122 -3.12 13.12 5.41
N ARG A 123 -3.89 14.15 5.13
CA ARG A 123 -3.62 15.06 4.02
C ARG A 123 -4.02 16.46 4.40
N ALA A 124 -3.14 17.42 4.13
CA ALA A 124 -3.45 18.83 4.21
C ALA A 124 -3.04 19.53 2.92
N GLY A 125 -3.88 20.43 2.45
CA GLY A 125 -3.62 21.23 1.26
C GLY A 125 -4.13 22.64 1.44
N ILE A 126 -3.36 23.61 0.97
CA ILE A 126 -3.72 25.03 0.98
C ILE A 126 -3.47 25.64 -0.40
N GLN A 127 -4.29 26.60 -0.76
CA GLN A 127 -4.04 27.49 -1.89
C GLN A 127 -4.30 28.90 -1.47
N GLN A 128 -3.36 29.78 -1.72
CA GLN A 128 -3.43 31.21 -1.43
C GLN A 128 -3.12 32.02 -2.67
N THR A 129 -4.01 32.92 -3.04
CA THR A 129 -3.82 33.84 -4.17
C THR A 129 -3.85 35.28 -3.64
N THR A 130 -2.91 36.10 -4.06
CA THR A 130 -2.86 37.52 -3.70
C THR A 130 -4.11 38.26 -4.18
N ARG A 131 -4.43 39.39 -3.52
CA ARG A 131 -5.65 40.16 -3.80
C ARG A 131 -5.76 40.59 -5.27
N ASN A 132 -4.65 40.90 -5.90
CA ASN A 132 -4.56 41.30 -7.31
C ASN A 132 -4.44 40.13 -8.29
N GLY A 133 -4.43 38.86 -7.81
CA GLY A 133 -4.33 37.68 -8.66
C GLY A 133 -2.93 37.43 -9.28
N LEU A 134 -1.92 38.24 -8.93
CA LEU A 134 -0.58 38.13 -9.50
C LEU A 134 0.14 36.87 -9.06
N PHE A 135 0.05 36.51 -7.78
CA PHE A 135 0.78 35.39 -7.22
C PHE A 135 -0.19 34.38 -6.59
N THR A 136 0.06 33.11 -6.87
CA THR A 136 -0.64 31.99 -6.24
C THR A 136 0.37 31.01 -5.65
N PHE A 137 0.20 30.70 -4.38
CA PHE A 137 0.94 29.65 -3.69
C PHE A 137 0.01 28.48 -3.41
N THR A 138 0.49 27.27 -3.68
CA THR A 138 -0.21 26.02 -3.35
C THR A 138 0.76 25.10 -2.63
N ALA A 139 0.35 24.49 -1.53
CA ALA A 139 1.15 23.47 -0.86
C ALA A 139 0.26 22.31 -0.41
N ASN A 140 0.78 21.10 -0.51
CA ASN A 140 0.14 19.87 -0.05
C ASN A 140 1.15 19.02 0.73
N VAL A 141 0.64 18.29 1.72
CA VAL A 141 1.38 17.27 2.46
C VAL A 141 0.47 16.10 2.76
N ALA A 142 0.99 14.89 2.60
CA ALA A 142 0.23 13.65 2.79
C ALA A 142 1.08 12.55 3.46
N PRO A 143 1.22 12.55 4.80
CA PRO A 143 1.84 11.47 5.54
C PRO A 143 0.93 10.23 5.57
N ARG A 144 1.55 9.03 5.56
CA ARG A 144 0.86 7.76 5.73
C ARG A 144 1.76 6.75 6.45
N LEU A 145 1.17 6.05 7.42
CA LEU A 145 1.77 4.90 8.11
C LEU A 145 0.95 3.65 7.77
N ILE A 146 1.62 2.61 7.33
CA ILE A 146 0.99 1.33 6.99
C ILE A 146 1.71 0.24 7.79
N LYS A 147 0.95 -0.50 8.58
CA LYS A 147 1.43 -1.70 9.29
C LYS A 147 0.76 -2.92 8.68
N ARG A 148 1.54 -3.96 8.46
CA ARG A 148 1.04 -5.23 7.92
C ARG A 148 1.56 -6.40 8.74
N LYS A 149 0.71 -7.40 8.87
CA LYS A 149 1.11 -8.77 9.16
C LYS A 149 0.94 -9.55 7.85
N ASN A 150 1.98 -10.24 7.43
CA ASN A 150 2.01 -10.92 6.14
C ASN A 150 1.98 -12.43 6.36
N SER A 151 0.95 -13.09 5.89
CA SER A 151 0.92 -14.56 5.86
C SER A 151 1.85 -15.09 4.78
N SER A 152 2.49 -16.22 5.04
CA SER A 152 3.23 -16.94 4.02
C SER A 152 2.26 -17.54 2.98
N TRP A 153 2.60 -17.44 1.69
CA TRP A 153 1.89 -18.16 0.63
C TRP A 153 1.86 -19.67 0.88
N ASP A 154 2.87 -20.19 1.55
CA ASP A 154 2.98 -21.61 1.87
C ASP A 154 1.89 -22.12 2.81
N VAL A 155 1.22 -21.26 3.57
CA VAL A 155 0.09 -21.64 4.43
C VAL A 155 -1.00 -22.33 3.61
N PHE A 156 -1.52 -21.66 2.57
CA PHE A 156 -2.58 -22.23 1.75
C PHE A 156 -2.11 -23.44 0.93
N ARG A 157 -0.91 -23.37 0.36
CA ARG A 157 -0.34 -24.49 -0.40
C ARG A 157 -0.23 -25.74 0.48
N ASN A 158 0.38 -25.62 1.66
CA ASN A 158 0.52 -26.78 2.55
C ASN A 158 -0.83 -27.28 3.07
N THR A 159 -1.80 -26.39 3.32
CA THR A 159 -3.17 -26.78 3.70
C THR A 159 -3.82 -27.69 2.65
N LEU A 160 -3.58 -27.44 1.36
CA LEU A 160 -4.14 -28.26 0.26
C LEU A 160 -3.34 -29.54 0.01
N GLU A 161 -2.06 -29.57 0.35
CA GLU A 161 -1.14 -30.68 0.07
C GLU A 161 -1.01 -31.66 1.25
N ILE A 162 -1.52 -31.31 2.44
CA ILE A 162 -1.39 -32.13 3.63
C ILE A 162 -2.34 -33.35 3.59
N ASN A 163 -1.89 -34.48 4.15
CA ASN A 163 -2.76 -35.63 4.35
C ASN A 163 -3.87 -35.27 5.36
N PRO A 164 -5.16 -35.35 5.02
CA PRO A 164 -6.26 -34.92 5.88
C PRO A 164 -6.41 -35.76 7.19
N THR A 165 -5.69 -36.88 7.30
CA THR A 165 -5.63 -37.61 8.54
C THR A 165 -4.46 -37.23 9.45
N THR A 166 -3.67 -36.24 9.07
CA THR A 166 -2.62 -35.70 9.94
C THR A 166 -3.28 -34.84 11.02
N PRO A 167 -3.00 -35.05 12.32
CA PRO A 167 -3.48 -34.18 13.37
C PRO A 167 -2.70 -32.85 13.36
N ILE A 168 -3.34 -31.75 13.75
CA ILE A 168 -2.69 -30.43 13.86
C ILE A 168 -1.64 -30.44 14.97
N MET A 169 -2.02 -31.00 16.12
CA MET A 169 -1.16 -31.12 17.29
C MET A 169 -0.58 -32.52 17.38
N ASP A 170 0.66 -32.62 17.80
CA ASP A 170 1.34 -33.90 18.02
C ASP A 170 0.65 -34.68 19.16
N VAL A 171 0.24 -35.90 18.88
CA VAL A 171 -0.48 -36.77 19.83
C VAL A 171 0.47 -37.29 20.91
N ASP A 172 1.74 -37.52 20.55
CA ASP A 172 2.74 -38.08 21.43
C ASP A 172 3.45 -37.00 22.27
N ASN A 173 3.43 -35.76 21.79
CA ASN A 173 4.06 -34.61 22.45
C ASN A 173 3.05 -33.47 22.69
N PRO A 174 2.23 -33.52 23.72
CA PRO A 174 1.20 -32.52 24.00
C PRO A 174 1.76 -31.09 24.05
N GLY A 175 1.11 -30.18 23.32
CA GLY A 175 1.53 -28.78 23.25
C GLY A 175 2.51 -28.45 22.09
N GLN A 176 2.91 -29.44 21.31
CA GLN A 176 3.68 -29.28 20.11
C GLN A 176 2.82 -29.46 18.86
N TYR A 177 3.20 -28.79 17.75
CA TYR A 177 2.60 -29.03 16.45
C TYR A 177 3.12 -30.31 15.84
N THR A 178 2.28 -31.03 15.07
CA THR A 178 2.75 -32.18 14.32
C THR A 178 3.78 -31.81 13.28
N ALA A 179 4.94 -32.42 13.34
CA ALA A 179 5.97 -32.29 12.32
C ALA A 179 5.53 -32.97 11.03
N ILE A 180 5.53 -32.25 9.92
CA ILE A 180 5.13 -32.79 8.63
C ILE A 180 6.34 -33.44 7.96
N THR A 181 6.29 -34.76 7.83
CA THR A 181 7.35 -35.54 7.20
C THR A 181 6.77 -36.53 6.18
N GLY A 182 7.46 -36.74 5.06
CA GLY A 182 7.06 -37.73 4.05
C GLY A 182 5.75 -37.39 3.32
N GLN A 183 5.31 -36.14 3.34
CA GLN A 183 4.13 -35.65 2.65
C GLN A 183 4.51 -34.62 1.57
N ALA A 184 3.57 -34.27 0.69
CA ALA A 184 3.75 -33.18 -0.28
C ALA A 184 3.82 -31.82 0.43
N ALA A 185 3.02 -31.62 1.48
CA ALA A 185 3.14 -30.49 2.40
C ALA A 185 4.49 -30.55 3.12
N GLY A 186 5.21 -29.43 3.11
CA GLY A 186 6.52 -29.30 3.77
C GLY A 186 6.43 -28.82 5.22
N TYR A 187 5.30 -28.23 5.62
CA TYR A 187 5.14 -27.56 6.91
C TYR A 187 3.73 -27.74 7.43
N ASN A 188 3.59 -27.65 8.77
CA ASN A 188 2.30 -27.51 9.40
C ASN A 188 1.78 -26.07 9.21
N PRO A 189 0.70 -25.85 8.42
CA PRO A 189 0.23 -24.51 8.11
C PRO A 189 -0.32 -23.73 9.32
N VAL A 190 -0.86 -24.44 10.32
CA VAL A 190 -1.33 -23.82 11.57
C VAL A 190 -0.15 -23.37 12.43
N GLU A 191 0.93 -24.13 12.44
CA GLU A 191 2.19 -23.75 13.08
C GLU A 191 2.75 -22.46 12.45
N LEU A 192 2.81 -22.38 11.11
CA LEU A 192 3.30 -21.20 10.40
C LEU A 192 2.54 -19.93 10.80
N ILE A 193 1.20 -20.03 10.89
CA ILE A 193 0.35 -18.90 11.28
C ILE A 193 0.61 -18.45 12.71
N ASN A 194 0.84 -19.39 13.62
CA ASN A 194 0.88 -19.09 15.06
C ASN A 194 2.29 -18.79 15.59
N LEU A 195 3.33 -19.34 14.98
CA LEU A 195 4.68 -19.22 15.48
C LEU A 195 5.55 -18.25 14.67
N GLU A 196 5.28 -18.03 13.36
CA GLU A 196 6.05 -17.08 12.59
C GLU A 196 5.55 -15.65 12.80
N ASP A 197 6.47 -14.73 13.03
CA ASP A 197 6.18 -13.29 12.99
C ASP A 197 6.72 -12.71 11.70
N ASN A 198 5.82 -12.24 10.83
CA ASN A 198 6.15 -11.63 9.55
C ASN A 198 5.42 -10.30 9.42
N THR A 199 6.11 -9.23 9.76
CA THR A 199 5.55 -7.90 9.83
C THR A 199 6.24 -6.94 8.90
N SER A 200 5.51 -5.95 8.41
CA SER A 200 6.11 -4.82 7.72
C SER A 200 5.49 -3.49 8.16
N GLU A 201 6.33 -2.48 8.27
CA GLU A 201 5.94 -1.10 8.52
C GLU A 201 6.43 -0.20 7.39
N THR A 202 5.49 0.47 6.73
CA THR A 202 5.80 1.42 5.65
C THR A 202 5.39 2.82 6.08
N LYS A 203 6.33 3.76 6.03
CA LYS A 203 6.08 5.20 6.22
C LYS A 203 6.20 5.90 4.89
N LEU A 204 5.20 6.68 4.53
CA LEU A 204 5.15 7.47 3.32
C LEU A 204 4.97 8.94 3.68
N LEU A 205 5.63 9.81 2.94
CA LEU A 205 5.41 11.25 2.99
C LEU A 205 5.46 11.81 1.58
N ASP A 206 4.31 12.24 1.07
CA ASP A 206 4.20 13.00 -0.16
C ASP A 206 4.03 14.48 0.19
N TYR A 207 4.75 15.34 -0.51
CA TYR A 207 4.61 16.78 -0.34
C TYR A 207 4.90 17.50 -1.66
N ASP A 208 4.21 18.62 -1.85
CA ASP A 208 4.49 19.54 -2.95
C ASP A 208 4.23 20.98 -2.54
N ALA A 209 4.96 21.88 -3.19
CA ALA A 209 4.74 23.31 -3.10
C ALA A 209 4.92 23.95 -4.48
N THR A 210 3.95 24.75 -4.91
CA THR A 210 3.96 25.45 -6.19
C THR A 210 3.78 26.94 -5.96
N ALA A 211 4.70 27.71 -6.50
CA ALA A 211 4.62 29.16 -6.60
C ALA A 211 4.34 29.53 -8.06
N LYS A 212 3.20 30.18 -8.32
CA LYS A 212 2.77 30.60 -9.66
C LYS A 212 2.65 32.12 -9.72
N LEU A 213 3.26 32.71 -10.73
CA LEU A 213 3.21 34.14 -11.00
C LEU A 213 2.52 34.39 -12.33
N ASN A 214 1.52 35.27 -12.35
CA ASN A 214 0.89 35.75 -13.58
C ASN A 214 1.68 36.96 -14.08
N LEU A 215 2.39 36.79 -15.18
CA LEU A 215 3.32 37.81 -15.74
C LEU A 215 2.60 38.84 -16.59
N LEU A 216 1.45 38.52 -17.16
CA LEU A 216 0.79 39.39 -18.14
C LEU A 216 0.47 40.78 -17.58
N PRO A 217 -0.14 40.92 -16.34
CA PRO A 217 -0.42 42.25 -15.78
C PRO A 217 0.84 43.07 -15.45
N LEU A 218 2.01 42.43 -15.35
CA LEU A 218 3.28 43.07 -15.10
C LEU A 218 3.94 43.61 -16.40
N LEU A 219 3.71 42.93 -17.52
CA LEU A 219 4.33 43.22 -18.80
C LEU A 219 3.45 44.10 -19.69
N TRP A 220 2.13 43.90 -19.66
CA TRP A 220 1.16 44.60 -20.48
C TRP A 220 -0.04 45.06 -19.65
N LYS A 221 -0.11 46.36 -19.35
CA LYS A 221 -1.17 46.97 -18.55
C LYS A 221 -2.57 46.90 -19.19
N ASP A 222 -2.63 46.86 -20.52
CA ASP A 222 -3.87 46.94 -21.31
C ASP A 222 -4.25 45.61 -21.96
N SER A 223 -3.94 44.47 -21.36
CA SER A 223 -4.28 43.15 -21.92
C SER A 223 -5.75 42.78 -21.72
N GLU A 224 -6.64 43.44 -22.47
CA GLU A 224 -8.09 43.18 -22.43
C GLU A 224 -8.53 41.89 -23.18
N ASN A 225 -7.64 41.17 -23.84
CA ASN A 225 -8.00 40.14 -24.81
C ASN A 225 -7.86 38.70 -24.37
N GLY A 226 -8.10 38.36 -23.09
CA GLY A 226 -8.12 36.97 -22.68
C GLY A 226 -6.79 36.21 -22.75
N GLN A 227 -5.69 36.94 -22.93
CA GLN A 227 -4.35 36.39 -22.99
C GLN A 227 -3.90 36.00 -21.59
N ILE A 228 -3.12 34.92 -21.50
CA ILE A 228 -2.55 34.42 -20.24
C ILE A 228 -1.06 34.16 -20.45
N LEU A 229 -0.22 34.79 -19.63
CA LEU A 229 1.19 34.44 -19.50
C LEU A 229 1.50 34.19 -18.02
N ASN A 230 1.85 32.97 -17.69
CA ASN A 230 2.21 32.65 -16.32
C ASN A 230 3.45 31.77 -16.26
N THR A 231 4.20 31.93 -15.17
CA THR A 231 5.31 31.08 -14.82
C THR A 231 5.09 30.45 -13.46
N GLN A 232 5.53 29.21 -13.29
CA GLN A 232 5.42 28.51 -12.02
C GLN A 232 6.68 27.70 -11.74
N ILE A 233 7.00 27.60 -10.45
CA ILE A 233 8.02 26.70 -9.92
C ILE A 233 7.31 25.74 -8.96
N THR A 234 7.53 24.46 -9.16
CA THR A 234 7.00 23.39 -8.30
C THR A 234 8.16 22.61 -7.70
N PHE A 235 8.16 22.48 -6.39
CA PHE A 235 9.00 21.53 -5.68
C PHE A 235 8.12 20.42 -5.12
N ALA A 236 8.45 19.16 -5.41
CA ALA A 236 7.70 18.01 -4.92
C ALA A 236 8.65 16.94 -4.41
N GLY A 237 8.20 16.15 -3.45
CA GLY A 237 8.94 15.04 -2.92
C GLY A 237 8.05 13.87 -2.52
N HIS A 238 8.66 12.69 -2.63
CA HIS A 238 8.13 11.43 -2.13
C HIS A 238 9.21 10.75 -1.29
N GLU A 239 8.91 10.55 -0.02
CA GLU A 239 9.76 9.81 0.90
C GLU A 239 9.02 8.53 1.29
N SER A 240 9.67 7.38 1.08
CA SER A 240 9.16 6.07 1.48
C SER A 240 10.21 5.36 2.31
N SER A 241 9.81 4.80 3.44
CA SER A 241 10.64 3.85 4.17
C SER A 241 9.83 2.62 4.50
N ASN A 242 10.41 1.45 4.24
CA ASN A 242 9.82 0.16 4.55
C ASN A 242 10.76 -0.61 5.47
N PHE A 243 10.20 -1.16 6.52
CA PHE A 243 10.89 -2.03 7.46
C PHE A 243 10.14 -3.36 7.50
N ASP A 244 10.79 -4.43 7.03
CA ASP A 244 10.28 -5.80 7.08
C ASP A 244 11.02 -6.56 8.17
N SER A 245 10.28 -7.31 8.99
CA SER A 245 10.79 -8.19 10.03
C SER A 245 10.14 -9.55 9.88
N TRP A 246 10.94 -10.58 9.80
CA TRP A 246 10.48 -11.96 9.82
C TRP A 246 11.26 -12.73 10.87
N PHE A 247 10.54 -13.58 11.63
CA PHE A 247 11.12 -14.39 12.68
C PHE A 247 10.39 -15.74 12.78
N ARG A 248 11.17 -16.81 12.95
CA ARG A 248 10.73 -18.17 13.27
C ARG A 248 11.42 -18.61 14.55
N PRO A 249 10.68 -19.01 15.60
CA PRO A 249 11.26 -19.41 16.87
C PRO A 249 11.92 -20.80 16.80
N SER A 250 12.78 -21.08 17.76
CA SER A 250 13.44 -22.39 17.94
C SER A 250 12.47 -23.54 18.24
N THR A 251 11.26 -23.23 18.69
CA THR A 251 10.17 -24.20 18.96
C THR A 251 9.46 -24.67 17.71
N SER A 252 9.71 -24.06 16.55
CA SER A 252 9.15 -24.50 15.27
C SER A 252 9.63 -25.90 14.91
N THR A 253 8.71 -26.77 14.50
CA THR A 253 9.05 -28.13 14.05
C THR A 253 10.04 -28.13 12.89
N LEU A 254 9.97 -27.11 12.03
CA LEU A 254 10.93 -26.93 10.95
C LEU A 254 12.33 -26.54 11.48
N ALA A 255 12.41 -25.61 12.43
CA ALA A 255 13.67 -25.21 13.06
C ALA A 255 14.33 -26.43 13.72
N ILE A 256 13.57 -27.21 14.47
CA ILE A 256 14.00 -28.45 15.12
C ILE A 256 14.49 -29.46 14.08
N ALA A 257 13.72 -29.70 13.00
CA ALA A 257 14.08 -30.66 11.96
C ALA A 257 15.36 -30.25 11.18
N GLN A 258 15.63 -28.95 11.06
CA GLN A 258 16.82 -28.42 10.40
C GLN A 258 18.01 -28.19 11.37
N GLY A 259 17.81 -28.38 12.68
CA GLY A 259 18.87 -28.32 13.69
C GLY A 259 19.35 -26.93 14.04
N TYR A 260 18.51 -25.88 13.92
CA TYR A 260 18.84 -24.52 14.33
C TYR A 260 17.92 -23.97 15.43
N SER A 261 18.41 -23.01 16.20
CA SER A 261 17.72 -22.41 17.37
C SER A 261 17.05 -21.08 17.01
N GLY A 262 16.15 -21.11 16.01
CA GLY A 262 15.46 -19.93 15.52
C GLY A 262 16.15 -19.29 14.33
N GLU A 263 15.38 -18.54 13.56
CA GLU A 263 15.82 -17.86 12.34
C GLU A 263 15.09 -16.53 12.20
N GLY A 264 15.77 -15.51 11.70
CA GLY A 264 15.12 -14.23 11.49
C GLY A 264 15.82 -13.35 10.49
N SER A 265 15.07 -12.49 9.84
CA SER A 265 15.57 -11.50 8.91
C SER A 265 14.96 -10.13 9.16
N ARG A 266 15.73 -9.10 8.90
CA ARG A 266 15.28 -7.70 8.90
C ARG A 266 15.73 -7.02 7.63
N LYS A 267 14.81 -6.31 6.98
CA LYS A 267 15.09 -5.53 5.77
C LYS A 267 14.59 -4.12 5.96
N TYR A 268 15.44 -3.18 5.65
CA TYR A 268 15.11 -1.77 5.63
C TYR A 268 15.33 -1.23 4.22
N ALA A 269 14.31 -0.64 3.62
CA ALA A 269 14.39 0.02 2.33
C ALA A 269 13.92 1.47 2.49
N LYS A 270 14.70 2.42 1.99
CA LYS A 270 14.33 3.83 1.94
C LYS A 270 14.49 4.36 0.53
N GLN A 271 13.45 5.01 0.03
CA GLN A 271 13.46 5.75 -1.22
C GLN A 271 13.13 7.22 -0.96
N SER A 272 13.96 8.10 -1.51
CA SER A 272 13.74 9.55 -1.49
C SER A 272 13.73 10.04 -2.93
N GLN A 273 12.61 10.61 -3.35
CA GLN A 273 12.47 11.22 -4.67
C GLN A 273 12.15 12.69 -4.50
N ARG A 274 12.85 13.55 -5.23
CA ARG A 274 12.64 15.00 -5.24
C ARG A 274 12.57 15.50 -6.67
N ILE A 275 11.66 16.41 -6.91
CA ILE A 275 11.40 16.99 -8.22
C ILE A 275 11.37 18.50 -8.06
N LEU A 276 12.10 19.18 -8.94
CA LEU A 276 12.01 20.62 -9.11
C LEU A 276 11.62 20.89 -10.58
N GLU A 277 10.50 21.53 -10.77
CA GLU A 277 9.99 21.87 -12.10
C GLU A 277 9.79 23.38 -12.22
N TRP A 278 10.20 23.90 -13.37
CA TRP A 278 9.85 25.25 -13.81
C TRP A 278 9.06 25.15 -15.11
N LEU A 279 7.97 25.90 -15.19
CA LEU A 279 7.09 25.89 -16.35
C LEU A 279 6.56 27.30 -16.62
N THR A 280 6.65 27.75 -17.85
CA THR A 280 6.05 28.99 -18.34
C THR A 280 5.06 28.68 -19.46
N ASN A 281 3.83 29.18 -19.32
CA ASN A 281 2.75 28.97 -20.27
C ASN A 281 2.27 30.30 -20.82
N TYR A 282 2.11 30.35 -22.13
CA TYR A 282 1.42 31.42 -22.85
C TYR A 282 0.17 30.87 -23.54
N ASN A 283 -0.93 31.58 -23.45
CA ASN A 283 -2.17 31.30 -24.19
C ASN A 283 -2.76 32.65 -24.63
N GLY A 284 -2.96 32.83 -25.91
CA GLY A 284 -3.51 34.06 -26.48
C GLY A 284 -4.12 33.85 -27.84
N SER A 285 -4.98 34.79 -28.22
CA SER A 285 -5.63 34.84 -29.54
C SER A 285 -5.20 36.07 -30.31
N PHE A 286 -4.76 35.89 -31.55
CA PHE A 286 -4.33 36.96 -32.48
C PHE A 286 -5.01 36.76 -33.83
N CYS A 287 -5.68 37.76 -34.33
CA CYS A 287 -6.27 37.76 -35.67
C CYS A 287 -7.06 36.47 -35.99
N GLY A 288 -7.84 35.95 -35.00
CA GLY A 288 -8.61 34.71 -35.17
C GLY A 288 -7.81 33.41 -34.97
N HIS A 289 -6.51 33.51 -34.70
CA HIS A 289 -5.66 32.35 -34.41
C HIS A 289 -5.44 32.20 -32.90
N ASN A 290 -5.62 30.97 -32.35
CA ASN A 290 -5.31 30.64 -30.96
C ASN A 290 -3.89 30.08 -30.87
N VAL A 291 -3.01 30.77 -30.15
CA VAL A 291 -1.61 30.36 -29.92
C VAL A 291 -1.46 29.88 -28.49
N LYS A 292 -0.97 28.66 -28.32
CA LYS A 292 -0.56 28.12 -27.05
C LYS A 292 0.91 27.72 -27.11
N ALA A 293 1.71 28.31 -26.26
CA ALA A 293 3.14 27.99 -26.15
C ALA A 293 3.49 27.62 -24.71
N MET A 294 4.43 26.72 -24.57
CA MET A 294 4.92 26.30 -23.27
C MET A 294 6.42 26.02 -23.32
N VAL A 295 7.11 26.45 -22.29
CA VAL A 295 8.53 26.12 -22.06
C VAL A 295 8.71 25.74 -20.61
N GLY A 296 9.55 24.77 -20.36
CA GLY A 296 9.83 24.33 -19.00
C GLY A 296 11.08 23.47 -18.90
N ASN A 297 11.47 23.27 -17.67
CA ASN A 297 12.56 22.38 -17.27
C ASN A 297 12.15 21.59 -16.04
N SER A 298 12.57 20.34 -15.97
CA SER A 298 12.32 19.46 -14.82
C SER A 298 13.62 18.78 -14.44
N TYR A 299 13.94 18.85 -13.15
CA TYR A 299 15.04 18.13 -12.52
C TYR A 299 14.48 17.13 -11.51
N GLN A 300 14.90 15.88 -11.61
CA GLN A 300 14.51 14.82 -10.67
C GLN A 300 15.75 14.17 -10.08
N TYR A 301 15.70 13.98 -8.78
CA TYR A 301 16.68 13.22 -8.02
C TYR A 301 15.98 12.07 -7.30
N THR A 302 16.52 10.85 -7.44
CA THR A 302 16.05 9.67 -6.71
C THR A 302 17.22 9.03 -5.99
N LYS A 303 17.01 8.68 -4.73
CA LYS A 303 17.99 7.96 -3.90
C LYS A 303 17.31 6.76 -3.27
N ASP A 304 17.88 5.58 -3.51
CA ASP A 304 17.46 4.32 -2.92
C ASP A 304 18.54 3.81 -1.96
N GLN A 305 18.13 3.33 -0.80
CA GLN A 305 19.00 2.77 0.23
C GLN A 305 18.35 1.49 0.76
N ASN A 306 19.10 0.39 0.74
CA ASN A 306 18.64 -0.89 1.22
C ASN A 306 19.65 -1.46 2.20
N LEU A 307 19.17 -2.01 3.30
CA LEU A 307 19.95 -2.75 4.29
C LEU A 307 19.16 -4.01 4.63
N SER A 308 19.82 -5.16 4.61
CA SER A 308 19.22 -6.41 5.04
C SER A 308 20.23 -7.20 5.87
N GLY A 309 19.71 -7.90 6.86
CA GLY A 309 20.45 -8.85 7.68
C GLY A 309 19.57 -10.06 7.96
N GLU A 310 20.19 -11.23 7.96
CA GLU A 310 19.58 -12.51 8.28
C GLU A 310 20.52 -13.27 9.20
N ASN A 311 19.98 -13.96 10.18
CA ASN A 311 20.77 -14.82 11.07
C ASN A 311 19.94 -16.01 11.53
N LYS A 312 20.63 -17.06 11.96
CA LYS A 312 20.10 -18.26 12.60
C LYS A 312 20.74 -18.43 13.96
N ASP A 313 20.17 -19.34 14.76
CA ASP A 313 20.70 -19.69 16.09
C ASP A 313 20.71 -18.50 17.06
N PHE A 314 19.57 -17.84 17.17
CA PHE A 314 19.35 -16.86 18.24
C PHE A 314 19.18 -17.57 19.57
N ILE A 315 19.94 -17.16 20.56
CA ILE A 315 19.87 -17.67 21.96
C ILE A 315 18.81 -16.89 22.73
#